data_2446d6f61f4a1da32409493cad3eb2d6
#
_entry.id   2446d6f61f4a1da32409493cad3eb2d6
#
_cell.length_a   1.000
_cell.length_b   1.000
_cell.length_c   1.000
_cell.angle_alpha   90.00
_cell.angle_beta   90.00
_cell.angle_gamma   90.00
#
_symmetry.space_group_name_H-M   'P 1'
#
loop_
_entity.id
_entity.type
_entity.pdbx_description
1 polymer ?
#
loop_
_entity_poly.entity_id
_entity_poly.type
_entity_poly.pdbx_seq_one_letter_code
_entity_poly.pdbx_strand_id
1 'polypeptide(L)'
;MTPSQILPVIELWTKLYTAHLDPKSPLASIAPPTTLPPSSSDATSPTAQYRYMQIFENKGAAMGCSNPHPHGQIWTTTGMPEEPGLELEQLAKYRRQQGGANMLEEYATHESTSGERTVFENGHFIAVCPWWATWPFEVMILAKSHRRALLDLSGEEQQDLAEAIAEVTRRYDNLFETQFPYSMGIHQAPLQGSVEEIEAAHLHLHFYPPLLRSATVRKFLVGYEMMAEPQRDITPEQAAKRLRDCGGELYRKKM
;
A
#
# COMPACT_ATOMS: atom_id res chain seq x y z
N MET A 1 3.00 6.17 15.74
CA MET A 1 2.38 5.05 16.47
C MET A 1 3.43 3.99 16.74
N THR A 2 3.29 3.19 17.80
CA THR A 2 4.13 2.02 18.06
C THR A 2 3.59 0.80 17.30
N PRO A 3 4.39 -0.27 17.07
CA PRO A 3 3.87 -1.51 16.48
C PRO A 3 2.64 -2.06 17.20
N SER A 4 2.61 -2.02 18.54
CA SER A 4 1.46 -2.46 19.36
C SER A 4 0.19 -1.61 19.18
N GLN A 5 0.31 -0.38 18.69
CA GLN A 5 -0.83 0.48 18.35
C GLN A 5 -1.29 0.28 16.90
N ILE A 6 -0.39 -0.17 16.02
CA ILE A 6 -0.70 -0.44 14.59
C ILE A 6 -1.32 -1.82 14.42
N LEU A 7 -0.87 -2.82 15.17
CA LEU A 7 -1.34 -4.20 15.06
C LEU A 7 -2.88 -4.34 15.12
N PRO A 8 -3.60 -3.72 16.06
CA PRO A 8 -5.07 -3.79 16.09
C PRO A 8 -5.74 -3.20 14.84
N VAL A 9 -5.07 -2.24 14.17
CA VAL A 9 -5.56 -1.65 12.91
C VAL A 9 -5.43 -2.66 11.78
N ILE A 10 -4.29 -3.36 11.68
CA ILE A 10 -4.07 -4.44 10.70
C ILE A 10 -5.08 -5.57 10.92
N GLU A 11 -5.32 -5.97 12.16
CA GLU A 11 -6.33 -6.98 12.50
C GLU A 11 -7.74 -6.55 12.05
N LEU A 12 -8.08 -5.26 12.24
CA LEU A 12 -9.35 -4.72 11.78
C LEU A 12 -9.46 -4.73 10.25
N TRP A 13 -8.41 -4.32 9.54
CA TRP A 13 -8.36 -4.38 8.07
C TRP A 13 -8.55 -5.80 7.57
N THR A 14 -7.87 -6.77 8.18
CA THR A 14 -8.00 -8.20 7.86
C THR A 14 -9.42 -8.71 8.07
N LYS A 15 -10.05 -8.35 9.21
CA LYS A 15 -11.45 -8.71 9.50
C LYS A 15 -12.42 -8.11 8.48
N LEU A 16 -12.24 -6.86 8.10
CA LEU A 16 -13.09 -6.20 7.12
C LEU A 16 -12.92 -6.82 5.72
N TYR A 17 -11.68 -7.10 5.30
CA TYR A 17 -11.42 -7.77 4.04
C TYR A 17 -12.09 -9.16 4.01
N THR A 18 -11.92 -9.96 5.07
CA THR A 18 -12.55 -11.28 5.20
C THR A 18 -14.09 -11.19 5.17
N ALA A 19 -14.66 -10.17 5.84
CA ALA A 19 -16.11 -9.97 5.82
C ALA A 19 -16.68 -9.64 4.43
N HIS A 20 -15.88 -8.99 3.56
CA HIS A 20 -16.29 -8.74 2.17
C HIS A 20 -16.23 -10.01 1.30
N LEU A 21 -15.46 -11.00 1.69
CA LEU A 21 -15.39 -12.32 1.02
C LEU A 21 -16.49 -13.29 1.47
N ASP A 22 -17.08 -13.09 2.64
CA ASP A 22 -18.16 -13.97 3.14
C ASP A 22 -19.50 -13.63 2.47
N PRO A 23 -20.07 -14.51 1.64
CA PRO A 23 -21.35 -14.25 0.96
C PRO A 23 -22.53 -13.99 1.90
N LYS A 24 -22.41 -14.35 3.18
CA LYS A 24 -23.44 -14.12 4.21
C LYS A 24 -23.29 -12.76 4.89
N SER A 25 -22.16 -12.08 4.67
CA SER A 25 -21.90 -10.77 5.25
C SER A 25 -22.69 -9.68 4.53
N PRO A 26 -23.29 -8.72 5.25
CA PRO A 26 -23.90 -7.54 4.63
C PRO A 26 -22.89 -6.66 3.89
N LEU A 27 -21.58 -6.90 4.09
CA LEU A 27 -20.51 -6.18 3.41
C LEU A 27 -20.08 -6.81 2.08
N ALA A 28 -20.57 -8.00 1.74
CA ALA A 28 -20.16 -8.71 0.52
C ALA A 28 -20.73 -8.11 -0.77
N SER A 29 -21.84 -7.38 -0.70
CA SER A 29 -22.51 -6.82 -1.86
C SER A 29 -23.18 -5.47 -1.56
N ILE A 30 -23.37 -4.67 -2.60
CA ILE A 30 -24.15 -3.43 -2.52
C ILE A 30 -25.63 -3.81 -2.43
N ALA A 31 -26.32 -3.41 -1.37
CA ALA A 31 -27.77 -3.39 -1.36
C ALA A 31 -28.23 -2.37 -2.43
N PRO A 32 -29.21 -2.70 -3.29
CA PRO A 32 -29.74 -1.74 -4.24
C PRO A 32 -30.25 -0.51 -3.47
N PRO A 33 -29.98 0.73 -3.95
CA PRO A 33 -30.46 1.93 -3.28
C PRO A 33 -31.99 1.88 -3.21
N THR A 34 -32.54 1.90 -2.00
CA THR A 34 -33.98 1.83 -1.72
C THR A 34 -34.77 3.06 -2.20
N THR A 35 -34.12 4.04 -2.82
CA THR A 35 -34.67 5.35 -3.19
C THR A 35 -34.85 5.57 -4.69
N LEU A 36 -34.45 4.65 -5.56
CA LEU A 36 -34.79 4.76 -6.99
C LEU A 36 -36.06 3.94 -7.27
N PRO A 37 -37.08 4.53 -7.89
CA PRO A 37 -38.24 3.76 -8.33
C PRO A 37 -37.75 2.68 -9.32
N PRO A 38 -38.31 1.45 -9.27
CA PRO A 38 -37.94 0.41 -10.21
C PRO A 38 -38.28 0.87 -11.63
N SER A 39 -37.28 1.27 -12.39
CA SER A 39 -37.46 1.46 -13.82
C SER A 39 -37.51 0.07 -14.45
N SER A 40 -38.74 -0.33 -14.79
CA SER A 40 -39.10 -1.39 -15.73
C SER A 40 -38.27 -2.70 -15.73
N SER A 41 -38.94 -3.76 -15.34
CA SER A 41 -38.79 -5.16 -15.82
C SER A 41 -37.55 -6.00 -15.48
N ASP A 42 -36.49 -5.52 -14.83
CA ASP A 42 -35.35 -6.33 -14.41
C ASP A 42 -35.22 -6.42 -12.88
N ALA A 43 -36.24 -6.97 -12.24
CA ALA A 43 -36.25 -7.26 -10.79
C ALA A 43 -35.30 -8.40 -10.37
N THR A 44 -34.38 -8.82 -11.24
CA THR A 44 -33.39 -9.88 -11.01
C THR A 44 -31.97 -9.47 -11.36
N SER A 45 -31.64 -8.16 -11.35
CA SER A 45 -30.23 -7.77 -11.42
C SER A 45 -29.55 -8.36 -10.18
N PRO A 46 -28.55 -9.25 -10.33
CA PRO A 46 -27.79 -9.73 -9.20
C PRO A 46 -27.23 -8.55 -8.45
N THR A 47 -27.33 -8.54 -7.13
CA THR A 47 -26.63 -7.57 -6.27
C THR A 47 -25.20 -7.48 -6.75
N ALA A 48 -24.77 -6.27 -7.18
CA ALA A 48 -23.42 -6.09 -7.69
C ALA A 48 -22.45 -6.39 -6.54
N GLN A 49 -21.61 -7.41 -6.72
CA GLN A 49 -20.62 -7.77 -5.73
C GLN A 49 -19.42 -6.80 -5.82
N TYR A 50 -18.79 -6.51 -4.69
CA TYR A 50 -17.56 -5.75 -4.69
C TYR A 50 -16.41 -6.55 -5.29
N ARG A 51 -15.65 -5.90 -6.19
CA ARG A 51 -14.49 -6.50 -6.85
C ARG A 51 -13.19 -6.17 -6.16
N TYR A 52 -13.04 -4.96 -5.62
CA TYR A 52 -11.80 -4.50 -5.02
C TYR A 52 -12.05 -3.71 -3.74
N MET A 53 -11.09 -3.82 -2.82
CA MET A 53 -11.03 -3.05 -1.58
C MET A 53 -9.71 -2.29 -1.52
N GLN A 54 -9.78 -0.97 -1.58
CA GLN A 54 -8.64 -0.09 -1.36
C GLN A 54 -8.63 0.39 0.09
N ILE A 55 -7.58 0.06 0.82
CA ILE A 55 -7.28 0.59 2.15
C ILE A 55 -6.21 1.66 1.96
N PHE A 56 -6.42 2.87 2.51
CA PHE A 56 -5.46 3.95 2.36
C PHE A 56 -5.53 4.95 3.51
N GLU A 57 -4.44 5.70 3.70
CA GLU A 57 -4.29 6.80 4.65
C GLU A 57 -3.66 8.00 3.95
N ASN A 58 -4.16 9.20 4.26
CA ASN A 58 -3.50 10.46 3.95
C ASN A 58 -3.06 11.12 5.26
N LYS A 59 -1.76 11.26 5.48
CA LYS A 59 -1.19 11.92 6.66
C LYS A 59 -0.72 13.34 6.34
N GLY A 60 -1.19 14.28 7.13
CA GLY A 60 -0.75 15.68 7.09
C GLY A 60 -1.53 16.57 6.12
N ALA A 61 -1.62 17.87 6.43
CA ALA A 61 -2.36 18.85 5.65
C ALA A 61 -1.88 18.96 4.19
N ALA A 62 -0.59 18.67 3.94
CA ALA A 62 -0.03 18.66 2.58
C ALA A 62 -0.65 17.57 1.68
N MET A 63 -1.23 16.53 2.27
CA MET A 63 -1.93 15.45 1.58
C MET A 63 -3.46 15.59 1.66
N GLY A 64 -3.96 16.77 2.02
CA GLY A 64 -5.40 17.02 2.14
C GLY A 64 -6.05 16.49 3.43
N CYS A 65 -5.26 16.04 4.40
CA CYS A 65 -5.76 15.58 5.68
C CYS A 65 -6.06 16.78 6.60
N SER A 66 -7.33 16.97 6.97
CA SER A 66 -7.76 18.06 7.86
C SER A 66 -7.74 17.66 9.35
N ASN A 67 -7.74 16.36 9.65
CA ASN A 67 -7.76 15.85 11.03
C ASN A 67 -6.38 15.31 11.42
N PRO A 68 -5.73 15.85 12.47
CA PRO A 68 -4.42 15.39 12.90
C PRO A 68 -4.43 14.02 13.60
N HIS A 69 -5.62 13.51 13.98
CA HIS A 69 -5.75 12.17 14.55
C HIS A 69 -5.51 11.11 13.47
N PRO A 70 -4.65 10.10 13.69
CA PRO A 70 -4.42 9.05 12.72
C PRO A 70 -5.72 8.36 12.31
N HIS A 71 -6.02 8.34 11.03
CA HIS A 71 -7.19 7.68 10.47
C HIS A 71 -6.93 7.23 9.04
N GLY A 72 -7.47 6.08 8.68
CA GLY A 72 -7.47 5.56 7.32
C GLY A 72 -8.89 5.50 6.76
N GLN A 73 -8.98 5.22 5.48
CA GLN A 73 -10.23 5.01 4.75
C GLN A 73 -10.20 3.66 4.05
N ILE A 74 -11.38 3.08 3.89
CA ILE A 74 -11.57 1.84 3.13
C ILE A 74 -12.66 2.11 2.10
N TRP A 75 -12.30 1.98 0.83
CA TRP A 75 -13.22 2.10 -0.28
C TRP A 75 -13.34 0.78 -1.01
N THR A 76 -14.57 0.36 -1.25
CA THR A 76 -14.88 -0.83 -2.03
C THR A 76 -15.58 -0.46 -3.33
N THR A 77 -15.18 -1.10 -4.42
CA THR A 77 -15.66 -0.81 -5.77
C THR A 77 -16.14 -2.08 -6.46
N THR A 78 -17.13 -1.95 -7.33
CA THR A 78 -17.63 -3.07 -8.16
C THR A 78 -16.77 -3.31 -9.40
N GLY A 79 -16.01 -2.31 -9.82
CA GLY A 79 -14.99 -2.41 -10.87
C GLY A 79 -13.58 -2.50 -10.27
N MET A 80 -12.63 -2.97 -11.05
CA MET A 80 -11.21 -2.91 -10.71
C MET A 80 -10.70 -1.49 -10.94
N PRO A 81 -10.09 -0.81 -9.94
CA PRO A 81 -9.43 0.47 -10.16
C PRO A 81 -8.25 0.33 -11.12
N GLU A 82 -7.92 1.42 -11.83
CA GLU A 82 -6.94 1.38 -12.91
C GLU A 82 -5.55 0.95 -12.45
N GLU A 83 -4.98 1.60 -11.44
CA GLU A 83 -3.63 1.31 -10.97
C GLU A 83 -3.45 -0.13 -10.46
N PRO A 84 -4.26 -0.63 -9.50
CA PRO A 84 -4.18 -2.03 -9.09
C PRO A 84 -4.49 -3.00 -10.24
N GLY A 85 -5.33 -2.60 -11.20
CA GLY A 85 -5.69 -3.42 -12.35
C GLY A 85 -4.51 -3.64 -13.30
N LEU A 86 -3.82 -2.56 -13.66
CA LEU A 86 -2.62 -2.60 -14.50
C LEU A 86 -1.49 -3.37 -13.82
N GLU A 87 -1.29 -3.14 -12.53
CA GLU A 87 -0.29 -3.86 -11.75
C GLU A 87 -0.59 -5.36 -11.74
N LEU A 88 -1.80 -5.75 -11.40
CA LEU A 88 -2.21 -7.14 -11.35
C LEU A 88 -2.09 -7.84 -12.72
N GLU A 89 -2.40 -7.14 -13.80
CA GLU A 89 -2.19 -7.64 -15.17
C GLU A 89 -0.71 -7.95 -15.44
N GLN A 90 0.21 -7.06 -15.03
CA GLN A 90 1.64 -7.27 -15.22
C GLN A 90 2.17 -8.40 -14.32
N LEU A 91 1.71 -8.49 -13.07
CA LEU A 91 2.05 -9.60 -12.18
C LEU A 91 1.57 -10.95 -12.73
N ALA A 92 0.34 -11.02 -13.23
CA ALA A 92 -0.19 -12.23 -13.87
C ALA A 92 0.59 -12.60 -15.14
N LYS A 93 0.94 -11.60 -15.96
CA LYS A 93 1.77 -11.81 -17.15
C LYS A 93 3.15 -12.36 -16.79
N TYR A 94 3.80 -11.76 -15.79
CA TYR A 94 5.10 -12.24 -15.30
C TYR A 94 4.99 -13.70 -14.83
N ARG A 95 4.01 -14.02 -14.00
CA ARG A 95 3.76 -15.36 -13.48
C ARG A 95 3.61 -16.40 -14.59
N ARG A 96 2.87 -16.08 -15.66
CA ARG A 96 2.73 -16.95 -16.84
C ARG A 96 4.08 -17.18 -17.54
N GLN A 97 4.88 -16.14 -17.69
CA GLN A 97 6.16 -16.18 -18.42
C GLN A 97 7.27 -16.86 -17.62
N GLN A 98 7.21 -16.80 -16.29
CA GLN A 98 8.24 -17.31 -15.39
C GLN A 98 7.83 -18.61 -14.65
N GLY A 99 6.96 -19.43 -15.26
CA GLY A 99 6.63 -20.75 -14.75
C GLY A 99 5.92 -20.77 -13.38
N GLY A 100 5.21 -19.70 -13.05
CA GLY A 100 4.45 -19.57 -11.81
C GLY A 100 5.16 -18.75 -10.72
N ALA A 101 6.36 -18.20 -10.98
CA ALA A 101 7.06 -17.33 -10.05
C ALA A 101 6.30 -16.02 -9.80
N ASN A 102 6.48 -15.44 -8.62
CA ASN A 102 5.88 -14.16 -8.25
C ASN A 102 6.91 -13.04 -8.35
N MET A 103 6.62 -12.02 -9.17
CA MET A 103 7.55 -10.93 -9.46
C MET A 103 7.97 -10.15 -8.20
N LEU A 104 7.02 -9.81 -7.34
CA LEU A 104 7.32 -9.01 -6.15
C LEU A 104 8.03 -9.81 -5.06
N GLU A 105 7.83 -11.14 -4.98
CA GLU A 105 8.60 -12.02 -4.12
C GLU A 105 10.07 -12.12 -4.58
N GLU A 106 10.29 -12.31 -5.89
CA GLU A 106 11.64 -12.31 -6.46
C GLU A 106 12.32 -10.95 -6.31
N TYR A 107 11.57 -9.86 -6.50
CA TYR A 107 12.06 -8.51 -6.27
C TYR A 107 12.45 -8.27 -4.80
N ALA A 108 11.63 -8.69 -3.84
CA ALA A 108 11.94 -8.63 -2.42
C ALA A 108 13.23 -9.40 -2.09
N THR A 109 13.38 -10.59 -2.66
CA THR A 109 14.61 -11.43 -2.51
C THR A 109 15.85 -10.73 -3.09
N HIS A 110 15.71 -10.11 -4.28
CA HIS A 110 16.78 -9.35 -4.90
C HIS A 110 17.21 -8.16 -4.03
N GLU A 111 16.26 -7.37 -3.55
CA GLU A 111 16.55 -6.19 -2.72
C GLU A 111 17.12 -6.55 -1.34
N SER A 112 16.64 -7.65 -0.74
CA SER A 112 17.21 -8.18 0.51
C SER A 112 18.68 -8.60 0.31
N THR A 113 19.01 -9.18 -0.84
CA THR A 113 20.37 -9.62 -1.15
C THR A 113 21.31 -8.45 -1.49
N SER A 114 20.85 -7.50 -2.32
CA SER A 114 21.67 -6.36 -2.74
C SER A 114 21.80 -5.29 -1.65
N GLY A 115 20.74 -5.05 -0.90
CA GLY A 115 20.68 -4.04 0.16
C GLY A 115 20.72 -2.59 -0.32
N GLU A 116 20.88 -2.34 -1.63
CA GLU A 116 21.10 -0.98 -2.17
C GLU A 116 19.90 -0.06 -1.93
N ARG A 117 18.69 -0.55 -2.18
CA ARG A 117 17.44 0.19 -2.05
C ARG A 117 16.63 -0.19 -0.80
N THR A 118 17.16 -1.07 0.04
CA THR A 118 16.52 -1.48 1.28
C THR A 118 16.57 -0.37 2.32
N VAL A 119 15.44 -0.04 2.90
CA VAL A 119 15.27 0.94 3.99
C VAL A 119 15.23 0.26 5.35
N PHE A 120 14.48 -0.84 5.43
CA PHE A 120 14.28 -1.65 6.63
C PHE A 120 13.91 -3.07 6.22
N GLU A 121 14.26 -4.05 7.05
CA GLU A 121 13.90 -5.45 6.85
C GLU A 121 13.71 -6.12 8.21
N ASN A 122 12.72 -7.02 8.31
CA ASN A 122 12.55 -7.94 9.43
C ASN A 122 12.31 -9.38 8.94
N GLY A 123 11.73 -10.23 9.79
CA GLY A 123 11.50 -11.64 9.45
C GLY A 123 10.70 -11.85 8.17
N HIS A 124 9.62 -11.11 8.00
CA HIS A 124 8.62 -11.37 6.95
C HIS A 124 8.41 -10.24 5.95
N PHE A 125 8.89 -9.02 6.22
CA PHE A 125 8.70 -7.86 5.35
C PHE A 125 10.00 -7.14 5.07
N ILE A 126 10.05 -6.51 3.89
CA ILE A 126 11.12 -5.61 3.46
C ILE A 126 10.52 -4.30 3.00
N ALA A 127 11.08 -3.19 3.47
CA ALA A 127 10.76 -1.84 3.01
C ALA A 127 11.87 -1.34 2.08
N VAL A 128 11.52 -0.94 0.86
CA VAL A 128 12.46 -0.54 -0.17
C VAL A 128 12.05 0.79 -0.81
N CYS A 129 13.01 1.58 -1.29
CA CYS A 129 12.73 2.59 -2.31
C CYS A 129 12.73 1.87 -3.65
N PRO A 130 11.57 1.64 -4.30
CA PRO A 130 11.53 0.74 -5.45
C PRO A 130 12.34 1.30 -6.63
N TRP A 131 12.90 0.41 -7.46
CA TRP A 131 13.65 0.78 -8.65
C TRP A 131 12.93 1.81 -9.53
N TRP A 132 11.61 1.70 -9.62
CA TRP A 132 10.75 2.59 -10.43
C TRP A 132 10.21 3.80 -9.66
N ALA A 133 10.66 4.06 -8.43
CA ALA A 133 10.21 5.19 -7.62
C ALA A 133 10.30 6.52 -8.39
N THR A 134 9.22 7.30 -8.36
CA THR A 134 9.14 8.64 -8.93
C THR A 134 9.17 9.73 -7.87
N TRP A 135 8.54 9.47 -6.72
CA TRP A 135 8.59 10.41 -5.61
C TRP A 135 9.92 10.29 -4.85
N PRO A 136 10.50 11.40 -4.35
CA PRO A 136 11.87 11.42 -3.81
C PRO A 136 12.16 10.40 -2.72
N PHE A 137 11.19 10.11 -1.88
CA PHE A 137 11.31 9.13 -0.78
C PHE A 137 10.16 8.12 -0.83
N GLU A 138 9.73 7.76 -2.02
CA GLU A 138 8.77 6.69 -2.23
C GLU A 138 9.28 5.39 -1.61
N VAL A 139 8.42 4.72 -0.84
CA VAL A 139 8.73 3.44 -0.21
C VAL A 139 7.64 2.44 -0.52
N MET A 140 8.03 1.20 -0.79
CA MET A 140 7.15 0.04 -0.76
C MET A 140 7.51 -0.85 0.42
N ILE A 141 6.51 -1.39 1.12
CA ILE A 141 6.68 -2.51 2.05
C ILE A 141 6.15 -3.75 1.34
N LEU A 142 7.00 -4.75 1.17
CA LEU A 142 6.72 -6.00 0.46
C LEU A 142 6.73 -7.17 1.44
N ALA A 143 5.78 -8.10 1.33
CA ALA A 143 5.93 -9.41 1.93
C ALA A 143 7.10 -10.16 1.27
N LYS A 144 8.00 -10.77 2.05
CA LYS A 144 9.19 -11.49 1.55
C LYS A 144 8.83 -12.85 0.94
N SER A 145 7.72 -13.42 1.37
CA SER A 145 7.13 -14.63 0.80
C SER A 145 5.78 -14.30 0.19
N HIS A 146 5.37 -15.09 -0.80
CA HIS A 146 4.09 -14.87 -1.47
C HIS A 146 2.93 -14.88 -0.47
N ARG A 147 2.31 -13.73 -0.29
CA ARG A 147 1.05 -13.49 0.42
C ARG A 147 0.17 -12.66 -0.51
N ARG A 148 -1.03 -13.13 -0.77
CA ARG A 148 -1.93 -12.46 -1.73
C ARG A 148 -2.65 -11.27 -1.10
N ALA A 149 -2.99 -11.40 0.19
CA ALA A 149 -3.76 -10.41 0.93
C ALA A 149 -3.49 -10.50 2.43
N LEU A 150 -4.00 -9.53 3.19
CA LEU A 150 -3.88 -9.46 4.64
C LEU A 150 -4.38 -10.72 5.36
N LEU A 151 -5.38 -11.40 4.80
CA LEU A 151 -5.93 -12.64 5.38
C LEU A 151 -4.96 -13.82 5.34
N ASP A 152 -3.94 -13.79 4.48
CA ASP A 152 -2.93 -14.83 4.37
C ASP A 152 -1.85 -14.71 5.45
N LEU A 153 -1.84 -13.59 6.20
CA LEU A 153 -0.84 -13.32 7.22
C LEU A 153 -1.14 -14.07 8.52
N SER A 154 -0.14 -14.76 9.06
CA SER A 154 -0.16 -15.24 10.44
C SER A 154 -0.10 -14.08 11.45
N GLY A 155 -0.35 -14.36 12.73
CA GLY A 155 -0.23 -13.34 13.78
C GLY A 155 1.19 -12.77 13.90
N GLU A 156 2.22 -13.58 13.68
CA GLU A 156 3.61 -13.13 13.65
C GLU A 156 3.89 -12.20 12.46
N GLU A 157 3.41 -12.56 11.28
CA GLU A 157 3.53 -11.72 10.08
C GLU A 157 2.77 -10.39 10.22
N GLN A 158 1.60 -10.37 10.87
CA GLN A 158 0.88 -9.14 11.18
C GLN A 158 1.68 -8.23 12.14
N GLN A 159 2.36 -8.83 13.12
CA GLN A 159 3.25 -8.11 14.04
C GLN A 159 4.43 -7.50 13.28
N ASP A 160 5.07 -8.26 12.39
CA ASP A 160 6.19 -7.81 11.58
C ASP A 160 5.76 -6.71 10.58
N LEU A 161 4.55 -6.79 10.02
CA LEU A 161 3.99 -5.72 9.20
C LEU A 161 3.77 -4.44 10.02
N ALA A 162 3.26 -4.57 11.26
CA ALA A 162 3.09 -3.43 12.15
C ALA A 162 4.43 -2.77 12.50
N GLU A 163 5.49 -3.57 12.69
CA GLU A 163 6.84 -3.06 12.89
C GLU A 163 7.37 -2.34 11.65
N ALA A 164 7.22 -2.93 10.46
CA ALA A 164 7.68 -2.33 9.21
C ALA A 164 7.00 -0.96 8.95
N ILE A 165 5.69 -0.86 9.17
CA ILE A 165 4.95 0.41 9.07
C ILE A 165 5.48 1.43 10.09
N ALA A 166 5.70 1.02 11.35
CA ALA A 166 6.23 1.90 12.40
C ALA A 166 7.64 2.40 12.06
N GLU A 167 8.50 1.53 11.52
CA GLU A 167 9.86 1.87 11.11
C GLU A 167 9.89 2.88 9.97
N VAL A 168 9.15 2.62 8.89
CA VAL A 168 9.07 3.53 7.74
C VAL A 168 8.58 4.90 8.17
N THR A 169 7.48 4.96 8.91
CA THR A 169 6.86 6.24 9.33
C THR A 169 7.75 7.01 10.32
N ARG A 170 8.50 6.31 11.19
CA ARG A 170 9.47 6.93 12.09
C ARG A 170 10.67 7.51 11.33
N ARG A 171 11.21 6.79 10.34
CA ARG A 171 12.31 7.26 9.49
C ARG A 171 11.89 8.47 8.66
N TYR A 172 10.66 8.51 8.18
CA TYR A 172 10.10 9.68 7.54
C TYR A 172 10.07 10.89 8.49
N ASP A 173 9.54 10.73 9.71
CA ASP A 173 9.50 11.82 10.69
C ASP A 173 10.92 12.30 11.04
N ASN A 174 11.91 11.40 11.14
CA ASN A 174 13.31 11.73 11.44
C ASN A 174 14.03 12.41 10.27
N LEU A 175 13.64 12.15 9.01
CA LEU A 175 14.36 12.61 7.82
C LEU A 175 14.49 14.14 7.74
N PHE A 176 13.44 14.85 8.14
CA PHE A 176 13.42 16.32 8.18
C PHE A 176 12.94 16.85 9.54
N GLU A 177 12.99 16.03 10.58
CA GLU A 177 12.60 16.37 11.95
C GLU A 177 11.21 17.04 12.01
N THR A 178 10.25 16.46 11.30
CA THR A 178 8.88 16.96 11.16
C THR A 178 7.87 15.83 11.16
N GLN A 179 6.59 16.18 11.36
CA GLN A 179 5.50 15.25 11.03
C GLN A 179 5.42 15.07 9.52
N PHE A 180 6.12 14.07 9.02
CA PHE A 180 6.30 13.85 7.59
C PHE A 180 4.97 13.46 6.93
N PRO A 181 4.50 14.22 5.92
CA PRO A 181 3.27 13.90 5.21
C PRO A 181 3.48 12.78 4.20
N TYR A 182 2.47 11.93 4.02
CA TYR A 182 2.45 10.89 2.98
C TYR A 182 1.02 10.49 2.64
N SER A 183 0.82 9.90 1.48
CA SER A 183 -0.29 8.98 1.19
C SER A 183 0.24 7.56 1.26
N MET A 184 -0.49 6.68 1.93
CA MET A 184 -0.20 5.25 2.00
C MET A 184 -1.41 4.47 1.48
N GLY A 185 -1.16 3.40 0.73
CA GLY A 185 -2.18 2.47 0.25
C GLY A 185 -1.72 1.03 0.31
N ILE A 186 -2.68 0.10 0.48
CA ILE A 186 -2.43 -1.33 0.49
C ILE A 186 -2.95 -1.92 -0.82
N HIS A 187 -2.08 -2.62 -1.56
CA HIS A 187 -2.44 -3.44 -2.70
C HIS A 187 -2.43 -4.92 -2.29
N GLN A 188 -3.48 -5.61 -2.66
CA GLN A 188 -3.73 -7.01 -2.31
C GLN A 188 -4.66 -7.66 -3.33
N ALA A 189 -4.90 -8.96 -3.21
CA ALA A 189 -5.79 -9.68 -4.11
C ALA A 189 -7.17 -9.01 -4.22
N PRO A 190 -7.79 -9.04 -5.40
CA PRO A 190 -9.17 -8.58 -5.54
C PRO A 190 -10.12 -9.47 -4.73
N LEU A 191 -11.23 -8.88 -4.27
CA LEU A 191 -12.29 -9.62 -3.57
C LEU A 191 -12.94 -10.67 -4.49
N GLN A 192 -12.92 -10.40 -5.81
CA GLN A 192 -13.39 -11.29 -6.85
C GLN A 192 -12.51 -11.18 -8.08
N GLY A 193 -12.24 -12.32 -8.70
CA GLY A 193 -11.41 -12.41 -9.90
C GLY A 193 -11.26 -13.86 -10.33
N SER A 194 -10.54 -14.07 -11.42
CA SER A 194 -10.09 -15.39 -11.80
C SER A 194 -9.07 -15.93 -10.77
N VAL A 195 -8.91 -17.24 -10.73
CA VAL A 195 -7.87 -17.88 -9.90
C VAL A 195 -6.49 -17.31 -10.25
N GLU A 196 -6.24 -17.05 -11.53
CA GLU A 196 -4.99 -16.49 -12.00
C GLU A 196 -4.74 -15.08 -11.44
N GLU A 197 -5.73 -14.21 -11.45
CA GLU A 197 -5.62 -12.85 -10.88
C GLU A 197 -5.35 -12.90 -9.37
N ILE A 198 -6.09 -13.75 -8.65
CA ILE A 198 -5.94 -13.89 -7.19
C ILE A 198 -4.56 -14.44 -6.84
N GLU A 199 -4.10 -15.46 -7.56
CA GLU A 199 -2.78 -16.08 -7.32
C GLU A 199 -1.61 -15.21 -7.82
N ALA A 200 -1.82 -14.26 -8.73
CA ALA A 200 -0.80 -13.32 -9.15
C ALA A 200 -0.62 -12.15 -8.18
N ALA A 201 -1.64 -11.83 -7.39
CA ALA A 201 -1.56 -10.74 -6.43
C ALA A 201 -0.49 -11.01 -5.37
N HIS A 202 0.17 -9.95 -4.93
CA HIS A 202 1.16 -9.99 -3.87
C HIS A 202 0.93 -8.82 -2.92
N LEU A 203 0.78 -9.10 -1.62
CA LEU A 203 0.52 -8.08 -0.61
C LEU A 203 1.71 -7.13 -0.48
N HIS A 204 1.45 -5.86 -0.71
CA HIS A 204 2.41 -4.79 -0.50
C HIS A 204 1.74 -3.46 -0.17
N LEU A 205 2.50 -2.53 0.37
CA LEU A 205 2.06 -1.19 0.71
C LEU A 205 2.89 -0.17 -0.06
N HIS A 206 2.24 0.86 -0.58
CA HIS A 206 2.88 2.03 -1.16
C HIS A 206 2.87 3.20 -0.19
N PHE A 207 3.95 3.97 -0.17
CA PHE A 207 4.06 5.26 0.51
C PHE A 207 4.51 6.31 -0.49
N TYR A 208 3.71 7.34 -0.71
CA TYR A 208 3.97 8.44 -1.61
C TYR A 208 4.11 9.76 -0.84
N PRO A 209 5.34 10.17 -0.47
CA PRO A 209 5.57 11.39 0.27
C PRO A 209 5.82 12.59 -0.67
N PRO A 210 5.30 13.80 -0.36
CA PRO A 210 5.47 14.97 -1.21
C PRO A 210 6.78 15.75 -0.95
N LEU A 211 7.50 15.47 0.14
CA LEU A 211 8.68 16.28 0.51
C LEU A 211 9.93 15.85 -0.28
N LEU A 212 10.72 16.84 -0.72
CA LEU A 212 11.88 16.62 -1.57
C LEU A 212 13.21 16.91 -0.87
N ARG A 213 13.40 18.12 -0.33
CA ARG A 213 14.70 18.56 0.19
C ARG A 213 14.67 18.99 1.65
N SER A 214 13.51 19.37 2.14
CA SER A 214 13.29 19.83 3.52
C SER A 214 11.82 19.66 3.91
N ALA A 215 11.49 19.97 5.14
CA ALA A 215 10.11 19.96 5.66
C ALA A 215 9.13 20.88 4.89
N THR A 216 9.65 21.83 4.10
CA THR A 216 8.83 22.83 3.38
C THR A 216 8.92 22.73 1.86
N VAL A 217 9.94 22.05 1.32
CA VAL A 217 10.13 21.92 -0.13
C VAL A 217 9.46 20.66 -0.63
N ARG A 218 8.41 20.83 -1.46
CA ARG A 218 7.61 19.74 -2.01
C ARG A 218 8.00 19.41 -3.44
N LYS A 219 7.85 18.13 -3.80
CA LYS A 219 7.79 17.66 -5.18
C LYS A 219 6.39 17.92 -5.72
N PHE A 220 6.33 18.42 -6.93
CA PHE A 220 5.12 18.45 -7.74
C PHE A 220 5.39 17.75 -9.06
N LEU A 221 4.39 17.00 -9.54
CA LEU A 221 4.39 16.50 -10.91
C LEU A 221 3.69 17.57 -11.77
N VAL A 222 4.49 18.37 -12.47
CA VAL A 222 4.02 19.49 -13.28
C VAL A 222 4.82 19.60 -14.58
N GLY A 223 4.32 20.39 -15.52
CA GLY A 223 5.02 20.64 -16.78
C GLY A 223 5.34 19.34 -17.52
N TYR A 224 6.61 19.01 -17.67
CA TYR A 224 7.08 17.84 -18.39
C TYR A 224 6.50 16.54 -17.82
N GLU A 225 6.48 16.40 -16.48
CA GLU A 225 5.96 15.19 -15.81
C GLU A 225 4.48 14.93 -16.09
N MET A 226 3.67 15.99 -16.22
CA MET A 226 2.26 15.87 -16.56
C MET A 226 2.02 15.63 -18.06
N MET A 227 2.92 16.14 -18.92
CA MET A 227 2.73 16.12 -20.37
C MET A 227 3.44 14.96 -21.05
N ALA A 228 4.47 14.40 -20.43
CA ALA A 228 5.32 13.38 -21.03
C ALA A 228 5.58 12.21 -20.07
N GLU A 229 6.53 12.33 -19.15
CA GLU A 229 6.91 11.24 -18.25
C GLU A 229 7.45 11.72 -16.91
N PRO A 230 7.35 10.92 -15.84
CA PRO A 230 7.87 11.28 -14.52
C PRO A 230 9.39 11.52 -14.54
N GLN A 231 9.82 12.55 -13.78
CA GLN A 231 11.23 12.87 -13.58
C GLN A 231 11.64 12.61 -12.13
N ARG A 232 12.80 11.98 -11.94
CA ARG A 232 13.37 11.73 -10.62
C ARG A 232 14.24 12.89 -10.18
N ASP A 233 14.09 13.32 -8.92
CA ASP A 233 14.97 14.33 -8.29
C ASP A 233 16.17 13.69 -7.59
N ILE A 234 16.00 12.48 -7.06
CA ILE A 234 17.05 11.67 -6.41
C ILE A 234 16.87 10.21 -6.85
N THR A 235 17.96 9.44 -6.79
CA THR A 235 17.87 8.00 -7.10
C THR A 235 17.25 7.22 -5.93
N PRO A 236 16.62 6.07 -6.18
CA PRO A 236 16.11 5.21 -5.12
C PRO A 236 17.20 4.79 -4.10
N GLU A 237 18.43 4.55 -4.56
CA GLU A 237 19.56 4.18 -3.71
C GLU A 237 19.94 5.32 -2.76
N GLN A 238 19.97 6.57 -3.25
CA GLN A 238 20.22 7.75 -2.43
C GLN A 238 19.10 7.98 -1.41
N ALA A 239 17.84 7.80 -1.82
CA ALA A 239 16.68 7.91 -0.94
C ALA A 239 16.72 6.84 0.16
N ALA A 240 16.94 5.58 -0.22
CA ALA A 240 17.05 4.46 0.72
C ALA A 240 18.18 4.66 1.72
N LYS A 241 19.37 5.08 1.25
CA LYS A 241 20.49 5.39 2.14
C LYS A 241 20.12 6.45 3.17
N ARG A 242 19.52 7.56 2.76
CA ARG A 242 19.10 8.64 3.67
C ARG A 242 18.07 8.14 4.68
N LEU A 243 17.09 7.34 4.27
CA LEU A 243 16.09 6.76 5.17
C LEU A 243 16.71 5.73 6.13
N ARG A 244 17.68 4.91 5.69
CA ARG A 244 18.43 4.01 6.59
C ARG A 244 19.15 4.79 7.69
N ASP A 245 19.81 5.88 7.32
CA ASP A 245 20.56 6.72 8.24
C ASP A 245 19.66 7.43 9.28
N CYS A 246 18.35 7.53 9.02
CA CYS A 246 17.33 8.08 9.91
C CYS A 246 16.70 7.07 10.88
N GLY A 247 17.24 5.86 11.00
CA GLY A 247 16.80 4.85 11.97
C GLY A 247 17.03 5.28 13.43
N GLY A 248 16.54 4.45 14.35
CA GLY A 248 16.73 4.67 15.79
C GLY A 248 15.59 5.45 16.43
N GLU A 249 15.87 6.25 17.46
CA GLU A 249 14.85 6.94 18.24
C GLU A 249 14.20 8.09 17.48
N LEU A 250 12.90 8.31 17.72
CA LEU A 250 12.16 9.42 17.11
C LEU A 250 12.77 10.77 17.53
N TYR A 251 13.00 11.68 16.56
CA TYR A 251 13.68 12.96 16.76
C TYR A 251 13.15 13.77 17.96
N ARG A 252 11.83 13.75 18.21
CA ARG A 252 11.21 14.48 19.32
C ARG A 252 11.62 13.99 20.71
N LYS A 253 12.15 12.78 20.84
CA LYS A 253 12.64 12.26 22.11
C LYS A 253 14.08 12.66 22.40
N LYS A 254 14.77 13.20 21.41
CA LYS A 254 16.14 13.69 21.51
C LYS A 254 16.21 15.18 21.88
N MET A 255 15.08 15.87 21.88
CA MET A 255 14.91 17.27 22.29
C MET A 255 14.58 17.33 23.79
#